data_6590e7d28f3e749e9c1aa9948263475a
#
_entry.id   6590e7d28f3e749e9c1aa9948263475a
#
_cell.length_a   1.000
_cell.length_b   1.000
_cell.length_c   1.000
_cell.angle_alpha   90.00
_cell.angle_beta   90.00
_cell.angle_gamma   90.00
#
_symmetry.space_group_name_H-M   'P 1'
#
loop_
_entity.id
_entity.type
_entity.pdbx_description
1 polymer ?
#
loop_
_entity_poly.entity_id
_entity_poly.type
_entity_poly.pdbx_seq_one_letter_code
_entity_poly.pdbx_strand_id
1 'polypeptide(L)'
;VILDVVYNHTAEGNHMGPTIAFRGIDNGAYYRLVEGDEAQYMDYTGTGNSLNVRHPHSLQLIMDSLRYWVTEMRVDGFRFDLAATLARELDDVDKLATFFDLVQQDPIVSQVKLIAEPWDIGHDGYQVGNFPPIWSEWNGKYRDTVRDFWRGEPATLGEFASRLTGSSDLYADNDRRPTASINFITAHDGFTLRDLVSYNDKHNEANGEDNRDGESFNRSWNCGEEGPTDNDEIRKLRRRQVRNFLTTLLLSQGTPMLSHGDEFGRTQDGNNNVYCQDNELSWMDWSMLEEEKSAAMLGFTKRVLSIRNHHPVFRRKRFLAGGPLGSD
;
A
#
# COMPACT_ATOMS: atom_id res chain seq x y z
N VAL A 1 -8.62 3.93 -14.44
CA VAL A 1 -7.48 4.60 -13.75
C VAL A 1 -7.84 4.84 -12.31
N ILE A 2 -6.96 4.48 -11.37
CA ILE A 2 -7.06 4.82 -9.95
C ILE A 2 -6.02 5.89 -9.67
N LEU A 3 -6.44 7.03 -9.11
CA LEU A 3 -5.49 8.05 -8.65
C LEU A 3 -5.06 7.77 -7.22
N ASP A 4 -3.78 7.94 -6.97
CA ASP A 4 -3.24 8.04 -5.63
C ASP A 4 -3.33 9.49 -5.17
N VAL A 5 -4.05 9.75 -4.08
CA VAL A 5 -4.36 11.11 -3.63
C VAL A 5 -3.89 11.34 -2.21
N VAL A 6 -3.29 12.51 -2.00
CA VAL A 6 -2.74 12.93 -0.72
C VAL A 6 -3.59 14.10 -0.19
N TYR A 7 -4.49 13.80 0.74
CA TYR A 7 -5.33 14.80 1.42
C TYR A 7 -5.04 14.87 2.92
N ASN A 8 -4.01 14.18 3.38
CA ASN A 8 -3.66 14.11 4.80
C ASN A 8 -2.61 15.14 5.21
N HIS A 9 -1.76 15.62 4.28
CA HIS A 9 -0.71 16.60 4.54
C HIS A 9 -0.40 17.45 3.30
N THR A 10 0.49 18.41 3.46
CA THR A 10 1.07 19.21 2.35
C THR A 10 2.59 19.22 2.41
N ALA A 11 3.22 19.58 1.28
CA ALA A 11 4.66 19.74 1.16
C ALA A 11 5.22 20.95 1.95
N GLU A 12 4.39 21.68 2.70
CA GLU A 12 4.86 22.79 3.58
C GLU A 12 5.63 22.28 4.79
N GLY A 13 5.54 20.98 5.11
CA GLY A 13 6.27 20.38 6.23
C GLY A 13 5.85 20.94 7.59
N ASN A 14 6.77 21.00 8.55
CA ASN A 14 6.52 21.50 9.89
C ASN A 14 6.51 23.05 9.96
N HIS A 15 6.46 23.61 11.17
CA HIS A 15 6.43 25.06 11.42
C HIS A 15 7.62 25.82 10.83
N MET A 16 8.74 25.16 10.53
CA MET A 16 9.93 25.75 9.90
C MET A 16 9.87 25.71 8.36
N GLY A 17 8.88 25.05 7.78
CA GLY A 17 8.76 24.88 6.34
C GLY A 17 8.26 26.13 5.61
N PRO A 18 8.30 26.14 4.27
CA PRO A 18 7.89 27.27 3.45
C PRO A 18 6.38 27.53 3.49
N THR A 19 5.95 28.70 3.09
CA THR A 19 4.55 29.07 2.88
C THR A 19 4.25 29.02 1.38
N ILE A 20 3.80 27.87 0.87
CA ILE A 20 3.62 27.63 -0.55
C ILE A 20 2.23 27.05 -0.92
N ALA A 21 1.43 26.66 0.07
CA ALA A 21 0.09 26.13 -0.10
C ALA A 21 -0.91 26.82 0.84
N PHE A 22 -1.64 26.07 1.66
CA PHE A 22 -2.76 26.59 2.46
C PHE A 22 -2.34 27.42 3.66
N ARG A 23 -1.09 27.30 4.12
CA ARG A 23 -0.56 28.13 5.24
C ARG A 23 -0.72 29.62 4.96
N GLY A 24 -0.47 30.06 3.73
CA GLY A 24 -0.61 31.44 3.32
C GLY A 24 -2.06 31.92 3.09
N ILE A 25 -3.02 30.98 3.04
CA ILE A 25 -4.44 31.29 2.83
C ILE A 25 -5.14 31.39 4.18
N ASP A 26 -5.18 30.30 4.95
CA ASP A 26 -5.76 30.24 6.29
C ASP A 26 -5.15 29.06 7.06
N ASN A 27 -4.09 29.33 7.81
CA ASN A 27 -3.36 28.28 8.53
C ASN A 27 -4.24 27.53 9.53
N GLY A 28 -5.08 28.23 10.28
CA GLY A 28 -5.93 27.64 11.32
C GLY A 28 -7.09 26.81 10.78
N ALA A 29 -7.58 27.12 9.57
CA ALA A 29 -8.64 26.37 8.92
C ALA A 29 -8.13 25.08 8.26
N TYR A 30 -6.97 25.15 7.61
CA TYR A 30 -6.47 24.04 6.79
C TYR A 30 -5.57 23.06 7.52
N TYR A 31 -4.90 23.45 8.61
CA TYR A 31 -4.00 22.57 9.34
C TYR A 31 -4.48 22.26 10.75
N ARG A 32 -4.13 21.08 11.24
CA ARG A 32 -4.34 20.71 12.65
C ARG A 32 -3.21 21.31 13.48
N LEU A 33 -3.55 22.29 14.31
CA LEU A 33 -2.60 22.96 15.19
C LEU A 33 -2.60 22.27 16.57
N VAL A 34 -1.47 22.34 17.27
CA VAL A 34 -1.35 21.82 18.62
C VAL A 34 -2.11 22.73 19.58
N GLU A 35 -3.00 22.15 20.39
CA GLU A 35 -3.76 22.92 21.37
C GLU A 35 -2.83 23.58 22.40
N GLY A 36 -2.94 24.89 22.54
CA GLY A 36 -2.10 25.69 23.45
C GLY A 36 -0.72 26.07 22.89
N ASP A 37 -0.35 25.57 21.70
CA ASP A 37 0.84 26.00 20.96
C ASP A 37 0.56 26.01 19.45
N GLU A 38 -0.27 26.95 19.02
CA GLU A 38 -0.72 27.08 17.63
C GLU A 38 0.38 27.41 16.62
N ALA A 39 1.61 27.61 17.08
CA ALA A 39 2.79 27.70 16.20
C ALA A 39 3.23 26.31 15.69
N GLN A 40 2.79 25.22 16.30
CA GLN A 40 3.14 23.86 15.96
C GLN A 40 1.96 23.13 15.30
N TYR A 41 2.29 22.12 14.49
CA TYR A 41 1.31 21.25 13.84
C TYR A 41 1.20 19.90 14.52
N MET A 42 0.00 19.37 14.61
CA MET A 42 -0.18 17.93 14.84
C MET A 42 0.29 17.18 13.59
N ASP A 43 1.09 16.13 13.80
CA ASP A 43 1.64 15.34 12.72
C ASP A 43 1.31 13.86 12.90
N TYR A 44 0.35 13.38 12.11
CA TYR A 44 0.00 11.96 12.00
C TYR A 44 0.59 11.31 10.74
N THR A 45 1.42 12.03 10.00
CA THR A 45 1.84 11.65 8.65
C THR A 45 3.35 11.40 8.54
N GLY A 46 4.14 11.91 9.48
CA GLY A 46 5.60 11.89 9.42
C GLY A 46 6.22 12.97 8.54
N THR A 47 5.40 13.84 7.93
CA THR A 47 5.86 14.91 7.04
C THR A 47 5.95 16.27 7.71
N GLY A 48 5.46 16.36 8.95
CA GLY A 48 5.54 17.59 9.77
C GLY A 48 4.23 18.36 9.88
N ASN A 49 3.16 17.96 9.18
CA ASN A 49 1.84 18.55 9.33
C ASN A 49 0.73 17.55 9.04
N SER A 50 -0.49 17.85 9.49
CA SER A 50 -1.70 17.15 9.09
C SER A 50 -2.78 18.15 8.70
N LEU A 51 -3.50 17.89 7.60
CA LEU A 51 -4.63 18.71 7.20
C LEU A 51 -5.81 18.53 8.17
N ASN A 52 -6.53 19.61 8.40
CA ASN A 52 -7.69 19.65 9.28
C ASN A 52 -8.97 19.29 8.53
N VAL A 53 -9.19 18.00 8.32
CA VAL A 53 -10.40 17.48 7.64
C VAL A 53 -11.70 17.68 8.43
N ARG A 54 -11.62 18.15 9.69
CA ARG A 54 -12.78 18.54 10.49
C ARG A 54 -13.30 19.93 10.14
N HIS A 55 -12.45 20.78 9.54
CA HIS A 55 -12.87 22.11 9.16
C HIS A 55 -13.71 22.07 7.88
N PRO A 56 -14.92 22.69 7.85
CA PRO A 56 -15.84 22.57 6.71
C PRO A 56 -15.22 22.96 5.37
N HIS A 57 -14.36 23.98 5.33
CA HIS A 57 -13.74 24.41 4.06
C HIS A 57 -12.65 23.45 3.57
N SER A 58 -11.87 22.85 4.47
CA SER A 58 -10.92 21.79 4.09
C SER A 58 -11.65 20.57 3.52
N LEU A 59 -12.73 20.17 4.20
CA LEU A 59 -13.56 19.04 3.77
C LEU A 59 -14.25 19.32 2.44
N GLN A 60 -14.78 20.53 2.25
CA GLN A 60 -15.36 20.97 0.98
C GLN A 60 -14.34 20.91 -0.16
N LEU A 61 -13.12 21.43 0.06
CA LEU A 61 -12.04 21.38 -0.92
C LEU A 61 -11.73 19.94 -1.36
N ILE A 62 -11.64 19.01 -0.41
CA ILE A 62 -11.38 17.59 -0.68
C ILE A 62 -12.54 16.99 -1.52
N MET A 63 -13.77 17.20 -1.09
CA MET A 63 -14.92 16.64 -1.79
C MET A 63 -15.10 17.23 -3.20
N ASP A 64 -14.85 18.52 -3.40
CA ASP A 64 -14.92 19.16 -4.71
C ASP A 64 -13.79 18.67 -5.62
N SER A 65 -12.58 18.47 -5.08
CA SER A 65 -11.45 17.85 -5.80
C SER A 65 -11.80 16.42 -6.26
N LEU A 66 -12.32 15.57 -5.37
CA LEU A 66 -12.72 14.20 -5.71
C LEU A 66 -13.79 14.17 -6.81
N ARG A 67 -14.82 15.00 -6.71
CA ARG A 67 -15.86 15.11 -7.75
C ARG A 67 -15.28 15.57 -9.08
N TYR A 68 -14.40 16.58 -9.09
CA TYR A 68 -13.73 17.07 -10.30
C TYR A 68 -12.96 15.94 -11.01
N TRP A 69 -12.16 15.19 -10.29
CA TRP A 69 -11.40 14.08 -10.87
C TRP A 69 -12.30 13.00 -11.47
N VAL A 70 -13.46 12.72 -10.87
CA VAL A 70 -14.41 11.75 -11.41
C VAL A 70 -15.18 12.34 -12.61
N THR A 71 -15.74 13.55 -12.50
CA THR A 71 -16.65 14.10 -13.51
C THR A 71 -15.92 14.65 -14.72
N GLU A 72 -14.83 15.38 -14.52
CA GLU A 72 -14.09 16.04 -15.59
C GLU A 72 -12.96 15.18 -16.13
N MET A 73 -12.16 14.59 -15.23
CA MET A 73 -10.97 13.83 -15.59
C MET A 73 -11.24 12.33 -15.82
N ARG A 74 -12.46 11.85 -15.48
CA ARG A 74 -12.95 10.50 -15.77
C ARG A 74 -12.14 9.38 -15.11
N VAL A 75 -11.63 9.57 -13.91
CA VAL A 75 -10.96 8.51 -13.15
C VAL A 75 -11.96 7.49 -12.61
N ASP A 76 -11.51 6.24 -12.44
CA ASP A 76 -12.34 5.11 -11.99
C ASP A 76 -12.31 4.94 -10.46
N GLY A 77 -11.50 5.72 -9.75
CA GLY A 77 -11.41 5.68 -8.30
C GLY A 77 -10.14 6.29 -7.74
N PHE A 78 -9.97 6.09 -6.44
CA PHE A 78 -8.89 6.69 -5.67
C PHE A 78 -8.24 5.68 -4.72
N ARG A 79 -6.93 5.79 -4.52
CA ARG A 79 -6.23 5.29 -3.35
C ARG A 79 -5.89 6.49 -2.47
N PHE A 80 -6.28 6.46 -1.22
CA PHE A 80 -6.03 7.53 -0.26
C PHE A 80 -4.79 7.19 0.55
N ASP A 81 -3.78 8.03 0.41
CA ASP A 81 -2.57 8.00 1.20
C ASP A 81 -2.89 8.22 2.68
N LEU A 82 -2.28 7.44 3.58
CA LEU A 82 -2.48 7.49 5.03
C LEU A 82 -3.95 7.77 5.43
N ALA A 83 -4.87 6.98 4.89
CA ALA A 83 -6.30 7.26 5.00
C ALA A 83 -6.83 7.25 6.45
N ALA A 84 -6.13 6.63 7.39
CA ALA A 84 -6.46 6.69 8.81
C ALA A 84 -6.40 8.13 9.35
N THR A 85 -5.51 8.98 8.85
CA THR A 85 -5.42 10.40 9.21
C THR A 85 -6.71 11.16 8.90
N LEU A 86 -7.40 10.80 7.78
CA LEU A 86 -8.65 11.43 7.37
C LEU A 86 -9.84 11.00 8.26
N ALA A 87 -9.67 9.93 9.00
CA ALA A 87 -10.66 9.38 9.94
C ALA A 87 -10.49 9.87 11.38
N ARG A 88 -9.50 10.73 11.64
CA ARG A 88 -9.25 11.25 12.99
C ARG A 88 -10.18 12.41 13.31
N GLU A 89 -11.11 12.17 14.24
CA GLU A 89 -11.98 13.23 14.75
C GLU A 89 -11.22 14.11 15.74
N LEU A 90 -10.92 13.75 16.92
CA LEU A 90 -9.96 14.47 17.79
C LEU A 90 -8.56 13.90 17.56
N ASP A 91 -8.13 13.01 18.40
CA ASP A 91 -6.86 12.30 18.29
C ASP A 91 -7.08 10.84 17.87
N ASP A 92 -8.26 10.29 18.14
CA ASP A 92 -8.61 8.92 17.86
C ASP A 92 -9.16 8.75 16.44
N VAL A 93 -8.92 7.57 15.85
CA VAL A 93 -9.51 7.19 14.56
C VAL A 93 -10.95 6.74 14.77
N ASP A 94 -11.89 7.42 14.14
CA ASP A 94 -13.31 7.09 14.20
C ASP A 94 -13.83 6.53 12.86
N LYS A 95 -14.43 5.34 12.91
CA LYS A 95 -15.08 4.70 11.75
C LYS A 95 -16.29 5.49 11.23
N LEU A 96 -16.88 6.33 12.08
CA LEU A 96 -17.99 7.20 11.78
C LEU A 96 -17.55 8.65 11.55
N ALA A 97 -16.25 8.86 11.27
CA ALA A 97 -15.73 10.19 10.97
C ALA A 97 -16.50 10.86 9.83
N THR A 98 -16.73 12.14 9.97
CA THR A 98 -17.50 12.98 9.03
C THR A 98 -17.04 12.81 7.58
N PHE A 99 -15.75 12.62 7.35
CA PHE A 99 -15.18 12.36 6.03
C PHE A 99 -15.78 11.10 5.38
N PHE A 100 -15.88 9.99 6.12
CA PHE A 100 -16.43 8.75 5.57
C PHE A 100 -17.92 8.86 5.26
N ASP A 101 -18.69 9.52 6.13
CA ASP A 101 -20.11 9.73 5.91
C ASP A 101 -20.37 10.57 4.66
N LEU A 102 -19.59 11.64 4.45
CA LEU A 102 -19.68 12.47 3.26
C LEU A 102 -19.32 11.69 1.99
N VAL A 103 -18.27 10.90 2.02
CA VAL A 103 -17.88 10.06 0.87
C VAL A 103 -18.94 9.02 0.56
N GLN A 104 -19.52 8.37 1.58
CA GLN A 104 -20.54 7.32 1.40
C GLN A 104 -21.86 7.85 0.85
N GLN A 105 -22.29 9.04 1.25
CA GLN A 105 -23.54 9.65 0.78
C GLN A 105 -23.40 10.44 -0.52
N ASP A 106 -22.16 10.76 -0.94
CA ASP A 106 -21.94 11.53 -2.16
C ASP A 106 -22.35 10.75 -3.41
N PRO A 107 -23.24 11.26 -4.26
CA PRO A 107 -23.78 10.51 -5.39
C PRO A 107 -22.78 10.22 -6.50
N ILE A 108 -21.63 10.89 -6.50
CA ILE A 108 -20.55 10.73 -7.49
C ILE A 108 -19.42 9.88 -6.90
N VAL A 109 -18.86 10.30 -5.77
CA VAL A 109 -17.66 9.68 -5.18
C VAL A 109 -17.97 8.27 -4.67
N SER A 110 -19.16 8.00 -4.14
CA SER A 110 -19.55 6.67 -3.68
C SER A 110 -19.66 5.62 -4.81
N GLN A 111 -19.68 6.02 -6.07
CA GLN A 111 -19.83 5.11 -7.22
C GLN A 111 -18.52 4.63 -7.81
N VAL A 112 -17.38 5.22 -7.40
CA VAL A 112 -16.05 4.83 -7.89
C VAL A 112 -15.33 3.93 -6.89
N LYS A 113 -14.17 3.41 -7.28
CA LYS A 113 -13.33 2.58 -6.39
C LYS A 113 -12.71 3.45 -5.30
N LEU A 114 -12.86 3.03 -4.05
CA LEU A 114 -12.25 3.67 -2.89
C LEU A 114 -11.31 2.67 -2.24
N ILE A 115 -10.03 3.03 -2.18
CA ILE A 115 -8.97 2.20 -1.62
C ILE A 115 -8.27 3.01 -0.54
N ALA A 116 -8.16 2.45 0.64
CA ALA A 116 -7.43 3.05 1.74
C ALA A 116 -6.03 2.48 1.85
N GLU A 117 -5.06 3.33 2.11
CA GLU A 117 -3.91 2.96 2.89
C GLU A 117 -4.32 3.05 4.37
N PRO A 118 -4.57 1.91 5.03
CA PRO A 118 -5.33 1.90 6.28
C PRO A 118 -4.45 2.08 7.52
N TRP A 119 -3.49 2.99 7.49
CA TRP A 119 -2.64 3.35 8.64
C TRP A 119 -2.20 4.80 8.60
N ASP A 120 -1.64 5.25 9.71
CA ASP A 120 -0.86 6.45 9.89
C ASP A 120 0.14 6.25 11.05
N ILE A 121 0.97 7.25 11.39
CA ILE A 121 1.98 7.13 12.44
C ILE A 121 1.49 7.49 13.86
N GLY A 122 0.23 7.91 13.99
CA GLY A 122 -0.34 8.29 15.28
C GLY A 122 -0.69 7.06 16.15
N HIS A 123 -1.08 7.34 17.39
CA HIS A 123 -1.61 6.31 18.28
C HIS A 123 -2.81 5.58 17.63
N ASP A 124 -2.85 4.25 17.75
CA ASP A 124 -3.86 3.39 17.12
C ASP A 124 -4.03 3.63 15.60
N GLY A 125 -2.99 4.12 14.91
CA GLY A 125 -3.03 4.45 13.49
C GLY A 125 -3.20 3.25 12.55
N TYR A 126 -2.92 2.01 12.97
CA TYR A 126 -3.02 0.81 12.14
C TYR A 126 -4.45 0.27 12.11
N GLN A 127 -5.20 0.56 11.05
CA GLN A 127 -6.65 0.35 10.94
C GLN A 127 -7.06 -0.70 9.89
N VAL A 128 -6.19 -1.64 9.55
CA VAL A 128 -6.51 -2.72 8.59
C VAL A 128 -7.70 -3.56 9.09
N GLY A 129 -8.77 -3.63 8.30
CA GLY A 129 -10.03 -4.29 8.63
C GLY A 129 -11.10 -3.33 9.16
N ASN A 130 -10.80 -2.08 9.41
CA ASN A 130 -11.66 -1.14 10.11
C ASN A 130 -12.39 -0.10 9.24
N PHE A 131 -12.10 -0.03 7.95
CA PHE A 131 -12.76 0.92 7.04
C PHE A 131 -14.19 0.52 6.69
N PRO A 132 -15.05 1.48 6.28
CA PRO A 132 -16.45 1.22 5.95
C PRO A 132 -16.64 0.24 4.77
N PRO A 133 -17.84 -0.36 4.60
CA PRO A 133 -18.08 -1.47 3.65
C PRO A 133 -17.76 -1.18 2.19
N ILE A 134 -17.88 0.07 1.73
CA ILE A 134 -17.60 0.44 0.33
C ILE A 134 -16.10 0.56 0.02
N TRP A 135 -15.24 0.53 1.05
CA TRP A 135 -13.79 0.67 0.93
C TRP A 135 -13.10 -0.66 0.73
N SER A 136 -12.09 -0.65 -0.14
CA SER A 136 -11.03 -1.66 -0.15
C SER A 136 -9.81 -1.12 0.59
N GLU A 137 -8.96 -2.02 1.08
CA GLU A 137 -7.80 -1.64 1.88
C GLU A 137 -6.54 -2.32 1.37
N TRP A 138 -5.42 -1.62 1.37
CA TRP A 138 -4.13 -2.25 1.29
C TRP A 138 -3.92 -3.15 2.51
N ASN A 139 -3.80 -4.45 2.29
CA ASN A 139 -3.72 -5.41 3.37
C ASN A 139 -2.27 -5.60 3.83
N GLY A 140 -1.82 -4.77 4.78
CA GLY A 140 -0.48 -4.87 5.36
C GLY A 140 -0.25 -6.19 6.09
N LYS A 141 -1.28 -6.79 6.71
CA LYS A 141 -1.17 -8.12 7.33
C LYS A 141 -0.90 -9.21 6.29
N TYR A 142 -1.49 -9.10 5.10
CA TYR A 142 -1.17 -10.00 3.99
C TYR A 142 0.31 -9.89 3.61
N ARG A 143 0.79 -8.67 3.37
CA ARG A 143 2.19 -8.39 3.01
C ARG A 143 3.15 -9.03 4.03
N ASP A 144 2.95 -8.71 5.29
CA ASP A 144 3.85 -9.11 6.36
C ASP A 144 3.84 -10.63 6.57
N THR A 145 2.65 -11.24 6.62
CA THR A 145 2.51 -12.69 6.78
C THR A 145 3.13 -13.48 5.62
N VAL A 146 2.93 -13.02 4.38
CA VAL A 146 3.48 -13.71 3.21
C VAL A 146 5.01 -13.57 3.15
N ARG A 147 5.54 -12.40 3.50
CA ARG A 147 7.00 -12.21 3.63
C ARG A 147 7.58 -13.12 4.71
N ASP A 148 7.00 -13.13 5.90
CA ASP A 148 7.43 -13.97 7.03
C ASP A 148 7.39 -15.47 6.67
N PHE A 149 6.33 -15.93 6.03
CA PHE A 149 6.21 -17.33 5.61
C PHE A 149 7.34 -17.75 4.66
N TRP A 150 7.60 -16.96 3.62
CA TRP A 150 8.60 -17.33 2.60
C TRP A 150 10.05 -17.12 3.05
N ARG A 151 10.32 -16.30 4.05
CA ARG A 151 11.64 -16.21 4.69
C ARG A 151 11.86 -17.29 5.76
N GLY A 152 10.83 -18.08 6.09
CA GLY A 152 10.92 -19.21 7.01
C GLY A 152 10.70 -18.86 8.48
N GLU A 153 10.00 -17.78 8.78
CA GLU A 153 9.63 -17.43 10.15
C GLU A 153 8.72 -18.51 10.76
N PRO A 154 9.00 -18.97 12.01
CA PRO A 154 8.23 -20.05 12.61
C PRO A 154 6.79 -19.62 12.93
N ALA A 155 5.90 -20.62 13.02
CA ALA A 155 4.49 -20.47 13.42
C ALA A 155 3.61 -19.60 12.50
N THR A 156 4.00 -19.35 11.24
CA THR A 156 3.27 -18.50 10.30
C THR A 156 2.18 -19.21 9.51
N LEU A 157 2.15 -20.56 9.49
CA LEU A 157 1.28 -21.34 8.59
C LEU A 157 -0.21 -21.02 8.76
N GLY A 158 -0.69 -20.89 9.99
CA GLY A 158 -2.12 -20.63 10.27
C GLY A 158 -2.57 -19.30 9.70
N GLU A 159 -1.79 -18.26 9.96
CA GLU A 159 -2.09 -16.92 9.44
C GLU A 159 -1.91 -16.85 7.93
N PHE A 160 -0.88 -17.47 7.38
CA PHE A 160 -0.68 -17.57 5.94
C PHE A 160 -1.91 -18.22 5.24
N ALA A 161 -2.48 -19.28 5.81
CA ALA A 161 -3.71 -19.89 5.28
C ALA A 161 -4.90 -18.91 5.29
N SER A 162 -5.07 -18.12 6.36
CA SER A 162 -6.09 -17.07 6.45
C SER A 162 -5.90 -15.99 5.39
N ARG A 163 -4.65 -15.55 5.17
CA ARG A 163 -4.32 -14.57 4.13
C ARG A 163 -4.61 -15.09 2.73
N LEU A 164 -4.23 -16.34 2.42
CA LEU A 164 -4.49 -16.99 1.13
C LEU A 164 -6.00 -17.10 0.81
N THR A 165 -6.82 -17.30 1.84
CA THR A 165 -8.27 -17.51 1.69
C THR A 165 -9.09 -16.21 1.74
N GLY A 166 -8.44 -15.05 1.75
CA GLY A 166 -9.09 -13.73 1.58
C GLY A 166 -9.26 -12.94 2.87
N SER A 167 -8.58 -13.33 3.97
CA SER A 167 -8.56 -12.56 5.23
C SER A 167 -9.96 -12.33 5.81
N SER A 168 -10.74 -13.39 5.96
CA SER A 168 -12.11 -13.33 6.49
C SER A 168 -12.18 -12.76 7.90
N ASP A 169 -11.14 -12.97 8.70
CA ASP A 169 -10.97 -12.37 10.04
C ASP A 169 -10.93 -10.84 10.06
N LEU A 170 -10.62 -10.22 8.91
CA LEU A 170 -10.55 -8.76 8.76
C LEU A 170 -11.81 -8.17 8.11
N TYR A 171 -12.47 -8.91 7.24
CA TYR A 171 -13.46 -8.34 6.34
C TYR A 171 -14.83 -8.99 6.39
N ALA A 172 -14.99 -10.19 6.96
CA ALA A 172 -16.29 -10.88 6.92
C ALA A 172 -17.33 -10.27 7.85
N ASP A 173 -16.91 -9.80 9.04
CA ASP A 173 -17.84 -9.32 10.08
C ASP A 173 -18.49 -7.96 9.77
N ASN A 174 -18.00 -7.26 8.75
CA ASN A 174 -18.52 -5.96 8.32
C ASN A 174 -19.08 -5.99 6.89
N ASP A 175 -19.65 -7.12 6.48
CA ASP A 175 -20.32 -7.34 5.19
C ASP A 175 -19.45 -7.11 3.95
N ARG A 176 -18.14 -7.04 4.11
CA ARG A 176 -17.22 -6.92 2.98
C ARG A 176 -16.95 -8.27 2.32
N ARG A 177 -16.40 -8.24 1.14
CA ARG A 177 -16.06 -9.42 0.34
C ARG A 177 -14.55 -9.66 0.35
N PRO A 178 -14.05 -10.83 -0.08
CA PRO A 178 -12.61 -11.05 -0.23
C PRO A 178 -11.90 -9.97 -1.07
N THR A 179 -12.62 -9.37 -2.03
CA THR A 179 -12.09 -8.30 -2.89
C THR A 179 -11.83 -6.98 -2.19
N ALA A 180 -12.28 -6.79 -0.93
CA ALA A 180 -11.90 -5.65 -0.11
C ALA A 180 -10.42 -5.68 0.27
N SER A 181 -9.83 -6.87 0.33
CA SER A 181 -8.40 -7.05 0.53
C SER A 181 -7.63 -6.75 -0.75
N ILE A 182 -6.90 -5.65 -0.80
CA ILE A 182 -5.85 -5.41 -1.80
C ILE A 182 -4.59 -6.09 -1.30
N ASN A 183 -4.30 -7.25 -1.87
CA ASN A 183 -3.13 -8.06 -1.51
C ASN A 183 -1.90 -7.54 -2.22
N PHE A 184 -0.80 -7.37 -1.52
CA PHE A 184 0.47 -6.95 -2.11
C PHE A 184 1.66 -7.59 -1.38
N ILE A 185 2.79 -7.68 -2.05
CA ILE A 185 4.08 -8.08 -1.48
C ILE A 185 4.97 -6.85 -1.36
N THR A 186 4.94 -6.01 -2.37
CA THR A 186 5.74 -4.80 -2.55
C THR A 186 4.83 -3.66 -3.01
N ALA A 187 5.21 -2.44 -2.74
CA ALA A 187 4.52 -1.23 -3.15
C ALA A 187 5.54 -0.18 -3.63
N HIS A 188 5.15 1.10 -3.71
CA HIS A 188 6.06 2.20 -4.04
C HIS A 188 7.08 2.44 -2.94
N ASP A 189 6.68 2.24 -1.67
CA ASP A 189 7.56 2.25 -0.51
C ASP A 189 8.08 0.84 -0.22
N GLY A 190 9.32 0.74 0.23
CA GLY A 190 9.97 -0.51 0.53
C GLY A 190 10.76 -1.09 -0.66
N PHE A 191 11.30 -2.28 -0.47
CA PHE A 191 12.05 -3.01 -1.50
C PHE A 191 11.18 -3.41 -2.67
N THR A 192 11.77 -3.43 -3.89
CA THR A 192 11.21 -4.19 -5.01
C THR A 192 11.20 -5.67 -4.69
N LEU A 193 10.47 -6.48 -5.46
CA LEU A 193 10.42 -7.92 -5.21
C LEU A 193 11.79 -8.60 -5.39
N ARG A 194 12.61 -8.10 -6.31
CA ARG A 194 13.99 -8.58 -6.48
C ARG A 194 14.85 -8.21 -5.28
N ASP A 195 14.73 -6.98 -4.78
CA ASP A 195 15.52 -6.52 -3.64
C ASP A 195 15.09 -7.20 -2.35
N LEU A 196 13.80 -7.48 -2.17
CA LEU A 196 13.25 -8.23 -1.04
C LEU A 196 13.90 -9.61 -0.82
N VAL A 197 14.39 -10.23 -1.89
CA VAL A 197 15.09 -11.53 -1.84
C VAL A 197 16.61 -11.40 -2.00
N SER A 198 17.14 -10.17 -2.03
CA SER A 198 18.54 -9.89 -2.29
C SER A 198 19.21 -9.08 -1.19
N TYR A 199 18.45 -8.38 -0.36
CA TYR A 199 18.96 -7.50 0.68
C TYR A 199 18.26 -7.78 2.01
N ASN A 200 19.02 -7.81 3.10
CA ASN A 200 18.49 -7.77 4.46
C ASN A 200 18.41 -6.33 4.96
N ASP A 201 19.42 -5.53 4.66
CA ASP A 201 19.53 -4.15 5.09
C ASP A 201 19.18 -3.18 3.95
N LYS A 202 18.65 -2.01 4.31
CA LYS A 202 18.38 -0.95 3.34
C LYS A 202 19.66 -0.21 2.96
N HIS A 203 19.74 0.26 1.73
CA HIS A 203 20.84 1.00 1.15
C HIS A 203 20.36 2.33 0.57
N ASN A 204 19.96 3.25 1.47
CA ASN A 204 19.35 4.54 1.12
C ASN A 204 20.38 5.69 1.15
N GLU A 205 21.70 5.41 1.12
CA GLU A 205 22.75 6.43 1.20
C GLU A 205 22.62 7.49 0.09
N ALA A 206 22.13 7.10 -1.08
CA ALA A 206 21.88 8.01 -2.20
C ALA A 206 20.83 9.09 -1.90
N ASN A 207 19.98 8.90 -0.89
CA ASN A 207 18.95 9.85 -0.49
C ASN A 207 19.52 11.02 0.33
N GLY A 208 20.76 10.93 0.84
CA GLY A 208 21.41 12.00 1.59
C GLY A 208 20.91 12.16 3.04
N GLU A 209 20.24 11.15 3.60
CA GLU A 209 19.67 11.16 4.95
C GLU A 209 20.41 10.19 5.90
N ASP A 210 21.66 9.88 5.63
CA ASP A 210 22.51 8.97 6.42
C ASP A 210 21.86 7.59 6.61
N ASN A 211 21.13 7.09 5.61
CA ASN A 211 20.41 5.80 5.62
C ASN A 211 19.40 5.68 6.79
N ARG A 212 18.85 6.81 7.29
CA ARG A 212 17.88 6.83 8.38
C ARG A 212 16.43 6.71 7.90
N ASP A 213 16.17 7.14 6.67
CA ASP A 213 14.87 7.12 5.99
C ASP A 213 14.45 5.70 5.58
N GLY A 214 13.17 5.52 5.30
CA GLY A 214 12.59 4.24 4.89
C GLY A 214 12.49 3.19 6.00
N GLU A 215 11.86 2.06 5.69
CA GLU A 215 11.62 0.98 6.65
C GLU A 215 12.92 0.25 7.02
N SER A 216 13.15 0.05 8.31
CA SER A 216 14.32 -0.68 8.81
C SER A 216 14.08 -2.19 8.97
N PHE A 217 12.82 -2.62 9.11
CA PHE A 217 12.45 -4.03 9.25
C PHE A 217 11.64 -4.52 8.05
N ASN A 218 12.34 -4.75 6.93
CA ASN A 218 11.73 -5.07 5.64
C ASN A 218 11.10 -6.47 5.55
N ARG A 219 11.30 -7.36 6.53
CA ARG A 219 10.91 -8.78 6.46
C ARG A 219 11.45 -9.44 5.18
N SER A 220 12.65 -9.03 4.78
CA SER A 220 13.37 -9.51 3.62
C SER A 220 14.28 -10.69 3.97
N TRP A 221 14.84 -11.32 2.96
CA TRP A 221 15.85 -12.36 3.11
C TRP A 221 16.79 -12.34 1.91
N ASN A 222 18.07 -12.01 2.13
CA ASN A 222 19.09 -11.94 1.09
C ASN A 222 19.46 -13.30 0.46
N CYS A 223 18.88 -14.41 0.96
CA CYS A 223 19.14 -15.78 0.53
C CYS A 223 20.59 -16.26 0.73
N GLY A 224 21.36 -15.60 1.60
CA GLY A 224 22.69 -16.00 1.99
C GLY A 224 23.81 -15.02 1.64
N GLU A 225 23.55 -14.03 0.79
CA GLU A 225 24.52 -12.98 0.44
C GLU A 225 23.79 -11.65 0.24
N GLU A 226 24.37 -10.56 0.70
CA GLU A 226 23.81 -9.23 0.56
C GLU A 226 24.09 -8.66 -0.84
N GLY A 227 23.04 -8.19 -1.52
CA GLY A 227 23.16 -7.57 -2.83
C GLY A 227 23.48 -8.52 -3.99
N PRO A 228 24.12 -8.02 -5.07
CA PRO A 228 24.49 -8.82 -6.23
C PRO A 228 25.44 -9.97 -5.86
N THR A 229 25.28 -11.13 -6.52
CA THR A 229 26.13 -12.31 -6.27
C THR A 229 26.39 -13.09 -7.54
N ASP A 230 27.57 -13.71 -7.62
CA ASP A 230 27.94 -14.67 -8.67
C ASP A 230 27.67 -16.13 -8.29
N ASN A 231 27.19 -16.37 -7.05
CA ASN A 231 26.84 -17.70 -6.58
C ASN A 231 25.56 -18.21 -7.25
N ASP A 232 25.70 -19.21 -8.12
CA ASP A 232 24.58 -19.79 -8.86
C ASP A 232 23.48 -20.38 -7.98
N GLU A 233 23.80 -20.96 -6.85
CA GLU A 233 22.82 -21.55 -5.93
C GLU A 233 21.98 -20.46 -5.26
N ILE A 234 22.58 -19.37 -4.85
CA ILE A 234 21.89 -18.22 -4.30
C ILE A 234 21.00 -17.59 -5.39
N ARG A 235 21.52 -17.38 -6.60
CA ARG A 235 20.73 -16.86 -7.74
C ARG A 235 19.53 -17.76 -8.07
N LYS A 236 19.68 -19.08 -8.03
CA LYS A 236 18.56 -20.04 -8.22
C LYS A 236 17.56 -19.92 -7.08
N LEU A 237 18.00 -19.81 -5.83
CA LEU A 237 17.15 -19.65 -4.66
C LEU A 237 16.33 -18.36 -4.74
N ARG A 238 16.97 -17.22 -5.03
CA ARG A 238 16.29 -15.92 -5.21
C ARG A 238 15.20 -16.00 -6.30
N ARG A 239 15.53 -16.57 -7.48
CA ARG A 239 14.53 -16.76 -8.54
C ARG A 239 13.36 -17.66 -8.12
N ARG A 240 13.61 -18.67 -7.29
CA ARG A 240 12.55 -19.52 -6.72
C ARG A 240 11.67 -18.72 -5.77
N GLN A 241 12.26 -17.90 -4.89
CA GLN A 241 11.52 -17.08 -3.95
C GLN A 241 10.65 -16.04 -4.65
N VAL A 242 11.16 -15.33 -5.65
CA VAL A 242 10.36 -14.41 -6.48
C VAL A 242 9.14 -15.12 -7.07
N ARG A 243 9.31 -16.33 -7.63
CA ARG A 243 8.18 -17.12 -8.16
C ARG A 243 7.20 -17.55 -7.08
N ASN A 244 7.67 -17.91 -5.89
CA ASN A 244 6.83 -18.24 -4.74
C ASN A 244 5.95 -17.04 -4.36
N PHE A 245 6.53 -15.85 -4.24
CA PHE A 245 5.80 -14.61 -3.96
C PHE A 245 4.76 -14.29 -5.02
N LEU A 246 5.15 -14.30 -6.30
CA LEU A 246 4.24 -14.02 -7.41
C LEU A 246 3.09 -15.04 -7.48
N THR A 247 3.39 -16.33 -7.28
CA THR A 247 2.36 -17.37 -7.26
C THR A 247 1.39 -17.16 -6.11
N THR A 248 1.91 -16.89 -4.91
CA THR A 248 1.10 -16.63 -3.72
C THR A 248 0.20 -15.42 -3.93
N LEU A 249 0.76 -14.30 -4.38
CA LEU A 249 0.02 -13.08 -4.64
C LEU A 249 -1.11 -13.30 -5.65
N LEU A 250 -0.78 -13.87 -6.79
CA LEU A 250 -1.70 -13.97 -7.92
C LEU A 250 -2.76 -15.07 -7.76
N LEU A 251 -2.54 -16.10 -6.94
CA LEU A 251 -3.50 -17.16 -6.70
C LEU A 251 -4.27 -17.04 -5.37
N SER A 252 -3.95 -16.09 -4.52
CA SER A 252 -4.73 -15.79 -3.30
C SER A 252 -6.09 -15.22 -3.63
N GLN A 253 -7.06 -15.45 -2.73
CA GLN A 253 -8.32 -14.72 -2.74
C GLN A 253 -8.08 -13.24 -2.41
N GLY A 254 -8.88 -12.35 -2.99
CA GLY A 254 -8.69 -10.90 -2.87
C GLY A 254 -8.30 -10.27 -4.20
N THR A 255 -7.92 -9.01 -4.17
CA THR A 255 -7.48 -8.24 -5.33
C THR A 255 -5.95 -8.13 -5.30
N PRO A 256 -5.22 -8.77 -6.21
CA PRO A 256 -3.76 -8.66 -6.23
C PRO A 256 -3.33 -7.29 -6.75
N MET A 257 -2.39 -6.67 -6.05
CA MET A 257 -1.65 -5.48 -6.48
C MET A 257 -0.20 -5.88 -6.75
N LEU A 258 0.26 -5.67 -7.95
CA LEU A 258 1.63 -5.93 -8.39
C LEU A 258 2.35 -4.61 -8.58
N SER A 259 3.48 -4.43 -7.94
CA SER A 259 4.36 -3.28 -8.20
C SER A 259 4.97 -3.45 -9.59
N HIS A 260 4.88 -2.38 -10.40
CA HIS A 260 5.36 -2.44 -11.78
C HIS A 260 6.87 -2.74 -11.83
N GLY A 261 7.26 -3.63 -12.75
CA GLY A 261 8.64 -4.09 -12.88
C GLY A 261 8.96 -5.35 -12.07
N ASP A 262 8.21 -5.69 -11.02
CA ASP A 262 8.41 -6.92 -10.27
C ASP A 262 8.20 -8.17 -11.14
N GLU A 263 7.32 -8.07 -12.16
CA GLU A 263 7.03 -9.14 -13.10
C GLU A 263 8.20 -9.52 -14.00
N PHE A 264 9.23 -8.69 -14.08
CA PHE A 264 10.45 -8.99 -14.84
C PHE A 264 11.75 -8.72 -14.08
N GLY A 265 11.65 -8.41 -12.77
CA GLY A 265 12.78 -8.37 -11.86
C GLY A 265 13.50 -7.02 -11.77
N ARG A 266 12.73 -5.90 -11.79
CA ARG A 266 13.23 -4.56 -11.47
C ARG A 266 13.95 -4.54 -10.12
N THR A 267 14.99 -3.75 -10.00
CA THR A 267 15.74 -3.48 -8.76
C THR A 267 15.88 -1.99 -8.53
N GLN A 268 16.04 -1.61 -7.28
CA GLN A 268 16.44 -0.29 -6.81
C GLN A 268 17.75 -0.40 -6.02
N ASP A 269 18.51 -1.49 -6.27
CA ASP A 269 19.82 -1.77 -5.69
C ASP A 269 19.84 -1.69 -4.15
N GLY A 270 18.73 -2.12 -3.53
CA GLY A 270 18.59 -2.11 -2.07
C GLY A 270 18.14 -0.78 -1.48
N ASN A 271 17.89 0.25 -2.30
CA ASN A 271 17.21 1.45 -1.82
C ASN A 271 15.71 1.15 -1.67
N ASN A 272 15.18 1.28 -0.45
CA ASN A 272 13.79 1.00 -0.14
C ASN A 272 12.93 2.26 0.05
N ASN A 273 13.44 3.45 -0.35
CA ASN A 273 12.73 4.72 -0.20
C ASN A 273 13.14 5.73 -1.28
N VAL A 274 12.84 5.42 -2.54
CA VAL A 274 13.31 6.18 -3.71
C VAL A 274 12.55 7.50 -3.97
N TYR A 275 11.82 8.03 -2.99
CA TYR A 275 10.94 9.20 -3.15
C TYR A 275 11.64 10.44 -3.75
N CYS A 276 12.92 10.64 -3.45
CA CYS A 276 13.73 11.78 -3.91
C CYS A 276 14.65 11.45 -5.10
N GLN A 277 14.55 10.23 -5.67
CA GLN A 277 15.42 9.78 -6.77
C GLN A 277 14.72 9.96 -8.12
N ASP A 278 15.14 10.95 -8.89
CA ASP A 278 14.71 11.15 -10.28
C ASP A 278 15.86 10.81 -11.23
N ASN A 279 16.27 9.53 -11.23
CA ASN A 279 17.41 9.01 -11.99
C ASN A 279 17.24 7.49 -12.25
N GLU A 280 18.28 6.85 -12.79
CA GLU A 280 18.31 5.43 -13.17
C GLU A 280 18.00 4.49 -11.99
N LEU A 281 18.21 4.90 -10.74
CA LEU A 281 17.89 4.09 -9.56
C LEU A 281 16.37 3.82 -9.46
N SER A 282 15.55 4.82 -9.79
CA SER A 282 14.08 4.73 -9.73
C SER A 282 13.41 4.51 -11.09
N TRP A 283 14.06 4.92 -12.17
CA TRP A 283 13.48 4.80 -13.50
C TRP A 283 13.34 3.34 -13.94
N MET A 284 12.37 3.10 -14.82
CA MET A 284 12.15 1.77 -15.36
C MET A 284 13.10 1.51 -16.54
N ASP A 285 14.03 0.60 -16.36
CA ASP A 285 14.88 0.10 -17.45
C ASP A 285 14.13 -0.92 -18.32
N TRP A 286 13.55 -0.47 -19.40
CA TRP A 286 12.83 -1.32 -20.34
C TRP A 286 13.73 -2.27 -21.14
N SER A 287 15.04 -2.01 -21.20
CA SER A 287 16.00 -2.89 -21.89
C SER A 287 16.15 -4.23 -21.18
N MET A 288 15.82 -4.33 -19.89
CA MET A 288 15.76 -5.59 -19.14
C MET A 288 14.88 -6.65 -19.83
N LEU A 289 13.87 -6.25 -20.60
CA LEU A 289 12.99 -7.20 -21.30
C LEU A 289 13.71 -7.95 -22.44
N GLU A 290 14.86 -7.48 -22.90
CA GLU A 290 15.72 -8.15 -23.87
C GLU A 290 16.57 -9.25 -23.22
N GLU A 291 16.70 -9.25 -21.89
CA GLU A 291 17.41 -10.28 -21.16
C GLU A 291 16.57 -11.56 -21.02
N GLU A 292 17.16 -12.71 -21.32
CA GLU A 292 16.47 -14.01 -21.25
C GLU A 292 15.84 -14.27 -19.85
N LYS A 293 16.54 -13.91 -18.77
CA LYS A 293 16.05 -14.11 -17.38
C LYS A 293 14.82 -13.27 -17.07
N SER A 294 14.77 -12.03 -17.51
CA SER A 294 13.65 -11.09 -17.30
C SER A 294 12.45 -11.47 -18.19
N ALA A 295 12.70 -11.81 -19.46
CA ALA A 295 11.67 -12.34 -20.34
C ALA A 295 11.05 -13.64 -19.82
N ALA A 296 11.86 -14.55 -19.25
CA ALA A 296 11.38 -15.79 -18.64
C ALA A 296 10.51 -15.52 -17.39
N MET A 297 10.86 -14.51 -16.56
CA MET A 297 10.08 -14.13 -15.38
C MET A 297 8.75 -13.50 -15.80
N LEU A 298 8.75 -12.61 -16.78
CA LEU A 298 7.54 -12.04 -17.37
C LEU A 298 6.62 -13.13 -17.94
N GLY A 299 7.20 -14.11 -18.68
CA GLY A 299 6.47 -15.26 -19.18
C GLY A 299 5.82 -16.09 -18.10
N PHE A 300 6.52 -16.31 -16.98
CA PHE A 300 5.99 -16.99 -15.79
C PHE A 300 4.82 -16.21 -15.18
N THR A 301 4.98 -14.91 -14.97
CA THR A 301 3.94 -14.04 -14.39
C THR A 301 2.68 -14.02 -15.26
N LYS A 302 2.81 -13.87 -16.57
CA LYS A 302 1.71 -13.97 -17.54
C LYS A 302 0.98 -15.31 -17.44
N ARG A 303 1.71 -16.42 -17.27
CA ARG A 303 1.09 -17.76 -17.13
C ARG A 303 0.28 -17.88 -15.83
N VAL A 304 0.80 -17.41 -14.69
CA VAL A 304 0.08 -17.44 -13.41
C VAL A 304 -1.16 -16.56 -13.47
N LEU A 305 -1.08 -15.37 -14.06
CA LEU A 305 -2.24 -14.50 -14.31
C LEU A 305 -3.28 -15.17 -15.20
N SER A 306 -2.85 -15.89 -16.24
CA SER A 306 -3.74 -16.67 -17.11
C SER A 306 -4.48 -17.74 -16.31
N ILE A 307 -3.81 -18.47 -15.42
CA ILE A 307 -4.44 -19.44 -14.53
C ILE A 307 -5.51 -18.76 -13.66
N ARG A 308 -5.18 -17.66 -12.99
CA ARG A 308 -6.14 -16.89 -12.20
C ARG A 308 -7.38 -16.49 -13.01
N ASN A 309 -7.16 -15.99 -14.24
CA ASN A 309 -8.24 -15.50 -15.09
C ASN A 309 -9.16 -16.61 -15.62
N HIS A 310 -8.61 -17.79 -15.93
CA HIS A 310 -9.39 -18.91 -16.43
C HIS A 310 -10.09 -19.73 -15.34
N HIS A 311 -9.66 -19.62 -14.09
CA HIS A 311 -10.21 -20.41 -12.98
C HIS A 311 -10.91 -19.48 -11.95
N PRO A 312 -12.27 -19.40 -11.97
CA PRO A 312 -13.04 -18.56 -11.05
C PRO A 312 -12.80 -18.84 -9.56
N VAL A 313 -12.31 -20.05 -9.22
CA VAL A 313 -11.99 -20.42 -7.84
C VAL A 313 -10.98 -19.47 -7.18
N PHE A 314 -10.10 -18.82 -7.95
CA PHE A 314 -9.15 -17.82 -7.45
C PHE A 314 -9.72 -16.40 -7.34
N ARG A 315 -10.98 -16.20 -7.73
CA ARG A 315 -11.66 -14.88 -7.75
C ARG A 315 -13.06 -14.99 -7.14
N ARG A 316 -13.16 -15.68 -6.00
CA ARG A 316 -14.43 -15.89 -5.31
C ARG A 316 -15.00 -14.56 -4.79
N LYS A 317 -16.32 -14.44 -4.85
CA LYS A 317 -17.05 -13.29 -4.30
C LYS A 317 -17.45 -13.47 -2.84
N ARG A 318 -17.29 -14.69 -2.29
CA ARG A 318 -17.62 -15.04 -0.90
C ARG A 318 -16.43 -15.75 -0.27
N PHE A 319 -16.28 -15.58 1.02
CA PHE A 319 -15.28 -16.31 1.80
C PHE A 319 -15.54 -17.80 1.79
N LEU A 320 -14.49 -18.58 2.07
CA LEU A 320 -14.61 -20.03 2.24
C LEU A 320 -15.23 -20.29 3.61
N ALA A 321 -16.35 -21.01 3.64
CA ALA A 321 -17.10 -21.26 4.86
C ALA A 321 -16.59 -22.47 5.68
N GLY A 322 -15.64 -23.26 5.13
CA GLY A 322 -15.09 -24.42 5.82
C GLY A 322 -16.07 -25.57 6.08
N GLY A 323 -17.26 -25.54 5.45
CA GLY A 323 -18.29 -26.57 5.58
C GLY A 323 -18.19 -27.67 4.52
N PRO A 324 -18.92 -28.79 4.68
CA PRO A 324 -18.96 -29.85 3.69
C PRO A 324 -19.54 -29.32 2.37
N LEU A 325 -18.94 -29.75 1.25
CA LEU A 325 -19.47 -29.49 -0.09
C LEU A 325 -20.80 -30.24 -0.25
N GLY A 326 -21.93 -29.53 -0.32
CA GLY A 326 -23.20 -30.18 -0.68
C GLY A 326 -24.45 -29.77 0.08
N SER A 327 -24.53 -28.55 0.60
CA SER A 327 -25.74 -28.02 1.21
C SER A 327 -26.11 -26.63 0.65
N ASP A 328 -26.10 -26.50 -0.67
CA ASP A 328 -26.73 -25.35 -1.34
C ASP A 328 -27.95 -25.82 -2.14
#